data_4cd8b207da0d31b410fe834895e2d16f
#
_entry.id   4cd8b207da0d31b410fe834895e2d16f
#
_cell.length_a   1.000
_cell.length_b   1.000
_cell.length_c   1.000
_cell.angle_alpha   90.00
_cell.angle_beta   90.00
_cell.angle_gamma   90.00
#
_symmetry.space_group_name_H-M   'P 1'
#
loop_
_entity.id
_entity.type
_entity.pdbx_description
1 polymer ?
#
loop_
_entity_poly.entity_id
_entity_poly.type
_entity_poly.pdbx_seq_one_letter_code
_entity_poly.pdbx_strand_id
1 'polypeptide(L)'
;MKKELVEVVFDRRKNSEKRGYGFLEVQVYLGRATRKYIMIGKYSPDDWQAAAASPETQALVAKCKKIIAAMDVLDEERTYDNFMYHFNGEDKKPKVEVKEEQPKEPEKRVKSFLDFMEEALANEDLREGTRKHKICAIETVRTFGKLNTYGDLTPKNIIAFDNWLHDGTRTDVTCYGYHKKIHKWVRQLYQMGEIPQDPYQVVTLKRGKCREREPLTELELKLMRNYKFEGKLDRVRDLFIFAAYTGLSFCDTQTFDFESMTKKEGKMYYIDGSRIKTDTKFFTPILSPAMKVLEKYDYQLPKISNQKANDYLHVIQMELHFRQKLTFHVASHNKIFY
;
A
#
# COMPACT_ATOMS: atom_id res chain seq x y z
N MET A 1 4.56 20.07 -29.67
CA MET A 1 4.06 18.97 -30.51
C MET A 1 2.69 18.55 -29.96
N LYS A 2 1.63 18.53 -30.80
CA LYS A 2 0.34 17.96 -30.39
C LYS A 2 0.50 16.46 -30.20
N LYS A 3 0.21 15.95 -29.03
CA LYS A 3 0.29 14.53 -28.70
C LYS A 3 -0.74 13.78 -29.57
N GLU A 4 -0.32 12.71 -30.27
CA GLU A 4 -1.23 11.90 -31.05
C GLU A 4 -2.25 11.22 -30.11
N LEU A 5 -3.53 11.23 -30.51
CA LEU A 5 -4.61 10.64 -29.72
C LEU A 5 -4.67 9.10 -29.83
N VAL A 6 -4.04 8.54 -30.86
CA VAL A 6 -3.97 7.09 -31.12
C VAL A 6 -2.54 6.75 -31.51
N GLU A 7 -1.91 5.86 -30.76
CA GLU A 7 -0.54 5.41 -31.02
C GLU A 7 -0.39 3.91 -30.81
N VAL A 8 0.60 3.29 -31.47
CA VAL A 8 0.96 1.87 -31.26
C VAL A 8 2.02 1.81 -30.18
N VAL A 9 1.81 0.97 -29.17
CA VAL A 9 2.71 0.81 -28.02
C VAL A 9 3.10 -0.66 -27.89
N PHE A 10 4.41 -0.91 -27.76
CA PHE A 10 4.94 -2.24 -27.48
C PHE A 10 5.45 -2.32 -26.04
N ASP A 11 5.21 -3.47 -25.42
CA ASP A 11 5.71 -3.82 -24.07
C ASP A 11 5.58 -2.68 -23.03
N ARG A 12 4.43 -2.11 -22.91
CA ARG A 12 4.11 -1.03 -21.96
C ARG A 12 4.57 -1.32 -20.51
N ARG A 13 4.63 -2.60 -20.14
CA ARG A 13 5.03 -3.04 -18.79
C ARG A 13 6.52 -3.37 -18.67
N LYS A 14 7.31 -3.19 -19.73
CA LYS A 14 8.76 -3.42 -19.78
C LYS A 14 9.18 -4.81 -19.27
N ASN A 15 8.49 -5.85 -19.73
CA ASN A 15 8.72 -7.23 -19.31
C ASN A 15 9.18 -8.15 -20.48
N SER A 16 9.33 -7.61 -21.69
CA SER A 16 9.68 -8.40 -22.89
C SER A 16 11.05 -9.05 -22.80
N GLU A 17 12.04 -8.37 -22.23
CA GLU A 17 13.38 -8.93 -22.01
C GLU A 17 13.36 -10.16 -21.08
N LYS A 18 12.49 -10.17 -20.06
CA LYS A 18 12.39 -11.31 -19.13
C LYS A 18 11.57 -12.48 -19.65
N ARG A 19 10.60 -12.21 -20.55
CA ARG A 19 9.61 -13.19 -21.02
C ARG A 19 9.87 -13.66 -22.45
N GLY A 20 10.79 -13.03 -23.18
CA GLY A 20 11.03 -13.27 -24.59
C GLY A 20 9.93 -12.71 -25.51
N TYR A 21 8.88 -12.08 -24.96
CA TYR A 21 7.82 -11.44 -25.75
C TYR A 21 7.21 -10.26 -24.99
N GLY A 22 6.72 -9.28 -25.74
CA GLY A 22 5.90 -8.16 -25.25
C GLY A 22 4.53 -8.14 -25.93
N PHE A 23 3.61 -7.35 -25.36
CA PHE A 23 2.30 -7.11 -25.98
C PHE A 23 2.37 -5.89 -26.89
N LEU A 24 1.88 -6.05 -28.13
CA LEU A 24 1.65 -4.94 -29.05
C LEU A 24 0.20 -4.49 -28.89
N GLU A 25 -0.02 -3.21 -28.59
CA GLU A 25 -1.31 -2.64 -28.27
C GLU A 25 -1.51 -1.32 -29.04
N VAL A 26 -2.75 -1.00 -29.44
CA VAL A 26 -3.13 0.35 -29.86
C VAL A 26 -3.63 1.10 -28.63
N GLN A 27 -2.93 2.18 -28.27
CA GLN A 27 -3.31 3.07 -27.19
C GLN A 27 -4.17 4.21 -27.74
N VAL A 28 -5.35 4.38 -27.16
CA VAL A 28 -6.30 5.45 -27.50
C VAL A 28 -6.47 6.37 -26.28
N TYR A 29 -6.23 7.66 -26.47
CA TYR A 29 -6.41 8.69 -25.45
C TYR A 29 -7.85 9.23 -25.50
N LEU A 30 -8.63 8.96 -24.45
CA LEU A 30 -10.02 9.39 -24.32
C LEU A 30 -10.18 10.62 -23.41
N GLY A 31 -9.13 10.99 -22.66
CA GLY A 31 -9.11 12.15 -21.77
C GLY A 31 -7.78 12.27 -21.04
N ARG A 32 -7.64 13.26 -20.14
CA ARG A 32 -6.37 13.52 -19.42
C ARG A 32 -5.86 12.32 -18.62
N ALA A 33 -6.76 11.51 -18.05
CA ALA A 33 -6.44 10.33 -17.25
C ALA A 33 -6.92 9.01 -17.86
N THR A 34 -7.78 9.05 -18.90
CA THR A 34 -8.45 7.88 -19.46
C THR A 34 -7.77 7.43 -20.75
N ARG A 35 -7.29 6.18 -20.76
CA ARG A 35 -6.67 5.54 -21.92
C ARG A 35 -7.25 4.16 -22.12
N LYS A 36 -7.54 3.79 -23.38
CA LYS A 36 -7.91 2.43 -23.76
C LYS A 36 -6.74 1.79 -24.48
N TYR A 37 -6.50 0.53 -24.19
CA TYR A 37 -5.52 -0.31 -24.89
C TYR A 37 -6.25 -1.45 -25.59
N ILE A 38 -6.04 -1.57 -26.89
CA ILE A 38 -6.61 -2.63 -27.73
C ILE A 38 -5.44 -3.53 -28.10
N MET A 39 -5.48 -4.78 -27.65
CA MET A 39 -4.42 -5.76 -27.88
C MET A 39 -4.44 -6.23 -29.34
N ILE A 40 -3.29 -6.22 -29.98
CA ILE A 40 -3.04 -6.79 -31.31
C ILE A 40 -2.52 -8.21 -31.17
N GLY A 41 -1.46 -8.40 -30.36
CA GLY A 41 -0.86 -9.71 -30.19
C GLY A 41 0.37 -9.70 -29.29
N LYS A 42 1.04 -10.85 -29.25
CA LYS A 42 2.32 -11.03 -28.55
C LYS A 42 3.43 -11.15 -29.61
N TYR A 43 4.49 -10.36 -29.45
CA TYR A 43 5.61 -10.34 -30.40
C TYR A 43 6.94 -10.34 -29.65
N SER A 44 7.99 -10.82 -30.32
CA SER A 44 9.35 -10.69 -29.82
C SER A 44 9.84 -9.23 -29.87
N PRO A 45 10.88 -8.85 -29.12
CA PRO A 45 11.50 -7.52 -29.23
C PRO A 45 12.00 -7.19 -30.64
N ASP A 46 12.28 -8.21 -31.48
CA ASP A 46 12.82 -8.03 -32.83
C ASP A 46 11.70 -7.90 -33.88
N ASP A 47 10.54 -8.54 -33.69
CA ASP A 47 9.48 -8.66 -34.71
C ASP A 47 8.35 -7.62 -34.56
N TRP A 48 8.23 -6.97 -33.39
CA TRP A 48 7.10 -6.08 -33.13
C TRP A 48 6.99 -4.89 -34.09
N GLN A 49 8.12 -4.39 -34.60
CA GLN A 49 8.14 -3.23 -35.55
C GLN A 49 7.48 -3.60 -36.86
N ALA A 50 7.75 -4.79 -37.39
CA ALA A 50 7.13 -5.30 -38.60
C ALA A 50 5.62 -5.49 -38.38
N ALA A 51 5.22 -6.05 -37.23
CA ALA A 51 3.80 -6.20 -36.86
C ALA A 51 3.08 -4.85 -36.66
N ALA A 52 3.77 -3.86 -36.07
CA ALA A 52 3.24 -2.51 -35.95
C ALA A 52 2.99 -1.81 -37.29
N ALA A 53 3.85 -2.10 -38.27
CA ALA A 53 3.73 -1.58 -39.64
C ALA A 53 2.76 -2.40 -40.54
N SER A 54 2.24 -3.53 -40.04
CA SER A 54 1.35 -4.40 -40.83
C SER A 54 0.08 -3.70 -41.26
N PRO A 55 -0.48 -4.05 -42.45
CA PRO A 55 -1.75 -3.46 -42.92
C PRO A 55 -2.91 -3.60 -41.92
N GLU A 56 -2.95 -4.70 -41.19
CA GLU A 56 -3.98 -5.00 -40.19
C GLU A 56 -3.89 -4.05 -38.99
N THR A 57 -2.68 -3.85 -38.47
CA THR A 57 -2.40 -2.91 -37.37
C THR A 57 -2.72 -1.48 -37.78
N GLN A 58 -2.31 -1.08 -39.00
CA GLN A 58 -2.57 0.26 -39.51
C GLN A 58 -4.07 0.49 -39.79
N ALA A 59 -4.81 -0.53 -40.23
CA ALA A 59 -6.27 -0.48 -40.38
C ALA A 59 -6.95 -0.28 -39.02
N LEU A 60 -6.50 -0.95 -37.96
CA LEU A 60 -7.02 -0.79 -36.60
C LEU A 60 -6.75 0.62 -36.05
N VAL A 61 -5.55 1.14 -36.25
CA VAL A 61 -5.19 2.52 -35.89
C VAL A 61 -6.09 3.53 -36.63
N ALA A 62 -6.28 3.33 -37.95
CA ALA A 62 -7.16 4.18 -38.76
C ALA A 62 -8.63 4.10 -38.30
N LYS A 63 -9.12 2.91 -37.92
CA LYS A 63 -10.45 2.73 -37.33
C LYS A 63 -10.59 3.55 -36.04
N CYS A 64 -9.64 3.45 -35.13
CA CYS A 64 -9.67 4.21 -33.86
C CYS A 64 -9.62 5.72 -34.09
N LYS A 65 -8.79 6.21 -35.03
CA LYS A 65 -8.72 7.63 -35.40
C LYS A 65 -10.04 8.12 -35.97
N LYS A 66 -10.71 7.34 -36.85
CA LYS A 66 -12.05 7.68 -37.41
C LYS A 66 -13.12 7.77 -36.33
N ILE A 67 -13.10 6.86 -35.34
CA ILE A 67 -14.06 6.86 -34.23
C ILE A 67 -13.92 8.15 -33.42
N ILE A 68 -12.69 8.50 -33.03
CA ILE A 68 -12.45 9.73 -32.27
C ILE A 68 -12.88 10.96 -33.05
N ALA A 69 -12.57 11.03 -34.34
CA ALA A 69 -13.00 12.12 -35.19
C ALA A 69 -14.52 12.18 -35.31
N ALA A 70 -15.20 11.04 -35.41
CA ALA A 70 -16.69 10.99 -35.45
C ALA A 70 -17.28 11.47 -34.11
N MET A 71 -16.73 11.09 -32.97
CA MET A 71 -17.16 11.57 -31.65
C MET A 71 -17.01 13.08 -31.53
N ASP A 72 -15.91 13.66 -32.07
CA ASP A 72 -15.69 15.11 -32.07
C ASP A 72 -16.70 15.85 -32.95
N VAL A 73 -17.04 15.30 -34.12
CA VAL A 73 -18.05 15.87 -35.03
C VAL A 73 -19.46 15.81 -34.45
N LEU A 74 -19.75 14.76 -33.67
CA LEU A 74 -21.06 14.58 -33.03
C LEU A 74 -21.17 15.27 -31.66
N ASP A 75 -20.12 16.00 -31.26
CA ASP A 75 -20.02 16.65 -29.94
C ASP A 75 -20.22 15.64 -28.77
N GLU A 76 -19.80 14.41 -28.99
CA GLU A 76 -19.88 13.36 -27.99
C GLU A 76 -18.66 13.38 -27.04
N GLU A 77 -18.91 13.27 -25.74
CA GLU A 77 -17.84 13.18 -24.77
C GLU A 77 -17.00 11.92 -25.04
N ARG A 78 -15.65 12.07 -25.05
CA ARG A 78 -14.70 10.98 -25.28
C ARG A 78 -14.60 10.07 -24.05
N THR A 79 -15.70 9.38 -23.72
CA THR A 79 -15.75 8.36 -22.67
C THR A 79 -15.36 6.99 -23.20
N TYR A 80 -15.02 6.08 -22.30
CA TYR A 80 -14.78 4.67 -22.64
C TYR A 80 -15.99 4.02 -23.31
N ASP A 81 -17.19 4.26 -22.79
CA ASP A 81 -18.43 3.63 -23.25
C ASP A 81 -18.83 4.14 -24.65
N ASN A 82 -18.74 5.45 -24.89
CA ASN A 82 -19.01 6.02 -26.21
C ASN A 82 -18.00 5.51 -27.25
N PHE A 83 -16.71 5.44 -26.91
CA PHE A 83 -15.71 4.89 -27.82
C PHE A 83 -15.97 3.42 -28.14
N MET A 84 -16.28 2.58 -27.14
CA MET A 84 -16.54 1.15 -27.35
C MET A 84 -17.84 0.90 -28.13
N TYR A 85 -18.86 1.73 -27.93
CA TYR A 85 -20.08 1.70 -28.72
C TYR A 85 -19.77 1.82 -30.22
N HIS A 86 -19.03 2.86 -30.60
CA HIS A 86 -18.64 3.07 -32.01
C HIS A 86 -17.63 1.99 -32.50
N PHE A 87 -16.79 1.48 -31.62
CA PHE A 87 -15.78 0.48 -31.96
C PHE A 87 -16.39 -0.89 -32.29
N ASN A 88 -17.41 -1.31 -31.53
CA ASN A 88 -18.09 -2.60 -31.70
C ASN A 88 -19.13 -2.58 -32.85
N GLY A 89 -19.50 -1.41 -33.37
CA GLY A 89 -20.44 -1.32 -34.46
C GLY A 89 -21.90 -1.62 -34.08
N GLU A 90 -22.25 -1.43 -32.80
CA GLU A 90 -23.62 -1.60 -32.34
C GLU A 90 -24.48 -0.43 -32.82
N ASP A 91 -25.38 -0.67 -33.78
CA ASP A 91 -26.23 0.33 -34.41
C ASP A 91 -27.34 0.92 -33.53
N LYS A 92 -27.34 0.62 -32.23
CA LYS A 92 -28.32 1.17 -31.29
C LYS A 92 -27.64 1.69 -30.05
N LYS A 93 -27.51 3.02 -29.96
CA LYS A 93 -27.48 3.65 -28.62
C LYS A 93 -28.65 3.07 -27.83
N PRO A 94 -28.47 2.66 -26.59
CA PRO A 94 -29.62 2.37 -25.74
C PRO A 94 -30.47 3.65 -25.75
N LYS A 95 -31.60 3.61 -26.45
CA LYS A 95 -32.61 4.66 -26.34
C LYS A 95 -32.96 4.71 -24.86
N VAL A 96 -32.70 5.83 -24.24
CA VAL A 96 -33.38 6.19 -23.01
C VAL A 96 -34.86 6.34 -23.41
N GLU A 97 -35.61 5.23 -23.41
CA GLU A 97 -37.05 5.27 -23.43
C GLU A 97 -37.47 5.93 -22.12
N VAL A 98 -37.89 7.18 -22.24
CA VAL A 98 -38.70 7.83 -21.20
C VAL A 98 -40.02 7.07 -21.20
N LYS A 99 -40.08 5.98 -20.46
CA LYS A 99 -41.36 5.36 -20.08
C LYS A 99 -41.95 6.27 -19.02
N GLU A 100 -43.17 6.81 -19.33
CA GLU A 100 -44.04 7.41 -18.32
C GLU A 100 -44.11 6.46 -17.11
N GLU A 101 -43.59 6.92 -15.99
CA GLU A 101 -43.52 6.17 -14.73
C GLU A 101 -44.93 5.96 -14.20
N GLN A 102 -45.45 4.72 -14.32
CA GLN A 102 -46.34 4.21 -13.30
C GLN A 102 -45.46 4.09 -11.99
N PRO A 103 -45.99 4.44 -10.81
CA PRO A 103 -45.19 4.44 -9.59
C PRO A 103 -44.71 3.00 -9.27
N LYS A 104 -43.52 2.69 -9.73
CA LYS A 104 -42.80 1.52 -9.29
C LYS A 104 -42.37 1.76 -7.86
N GLU A 105 -42.60 0.76 -6.99
CA GLU A 105 -41.93 0.68 -5.71
C GLU A 105 -40.46 1.04 -5.86
N PRO A 106 -39.86 1.83 -4.96
CA PRO A 106 -38.49 2.29 -5.10
C PRO A 106 -37.57 1.08 -5.28
N GLU A 107 -36.95 0.96 -6.46
CA GLU A 107 -35.88 -0.01 -6.67
C GLU A 107 -34.88 0.19 -5.52
N LYS A 108 -34.73 -0.82 -4.69
CA LYS A 108 -33.75 -0.81 -3.59
C LYS A 108 -32.41 -0.54 -4.23
N ARG A 109 -31.92 0.71 -4.12
CA ARG A 109 -30.55 1.08 -4.55
C ARG A 109 -29.63 0.03 -3.93
N VAL A 110 -28.93 -0.73 -4.77
CA VAL A 110 -27.98 -1.72 -4.31
C VAL A 110 -26.94 -0.96 -3.50
N LYS A 111 -26.97 -1.14 -2.17
CA LYS A 111 -26.09 -0.41 -1.27
C LYS A 111 -24.65 -0.89 -1.51
N SER A 112 -23.77 0.05 -1.81
CA SER A 112 -22.36 -0.20 -2.10
C SER A 112 -21.59 -0.39 -0.79
N PHE A 113 -20.88 -1.51 -0.68
CA PHE A 113 -19.99 -1.76 0.45
C PHE A 113 -18.71 -0.92 0.36
N LEU A 114 -18.25 -0.66 -0.85
CA LEU A 114 -17.08 0.21 -1.07
C LEU A 114 -17.35 1.63 -0.58
N ASP A 115 -18.51 2.21 -0.96
CA ASP A 115 -18.88 3.57 -0.55
C ASP A 115 -19.04 3.65 0.98
N PHE A 116 -19.65 2.62 1.59
CA PHE A 116 -19.78 2.54 3.04
C PHE A 116 -18.40 2.52 3.73
N MET A 117 -17.44 1.74 3.23
CA MET A 117 -16.10 1.70 3.81
C MET A 117 -15.38 3.04 3.69
N GLU A 118 -15.53 3.73 2.56
CA GLU A 118 -14.95 5.07 2.33
C GLU A 118 -15.56 6.12 3.25
N GLU A 119 -16.87 6.14 3.36
CA GLU A 119 -17.61 7.05 4.24
C GLU A 119 -17.27 6.79 5.72
N ALA A 120 -17.28 5.53 6.15
CA ALA A 120 -16.90 5.14 7.50
C ALA A 120 -15.45 5.55 7.80
N LEU A 121 -14.54 5.41 6.83
CA LEU A 121 -13.16 5.84 6.98
C LEU A 121 -13.00 7.36 7.03
N ALA A 122 -13.82 8.10 6.30
CA ALA A 122 -13.80 9.57 6.32
C ALA A 122 -14.19 10.13 7.70
N ASN A 123 -15.14 9.46 8.36
CA ASN A 123 -15.68 9.86 9.68
C ASN A 123 -14.83 9.35 10.87
N GLU A 124 -13.80 8.52 10.64
CA GLU A 124 -12.92 8.05 11.71
C GLU A 124 -11.76 9.02 11.95
N ASP A 125 -11.56 9.45 13.19
CA ASP A 125 -10.33 10.12 13.61
C ASP A 125 -9.21 9.09 13.80
N LEU A 126 -8.29 9.04 12.87
CA LEU A 126 -7.23 8.04 12.79
C LEU A 126 -5.87 8.67 12.55
N ARG A 127 -4.86 8.11 13.18
CA ARG A 127 -3.47 8.41 12.83
C ARG A 127 -3.21 8.06 11.36
N GLU A 128 -2.43 8.88 10.68
CA GLU A 128 -2.14 8.76 9.23
C GLU A 128 -1.72 7.35 8.79
N GLY A 129 -0.85 6.68 9.56
CA GLY A 129 -0.42 5.31 9.28
C GLY A 129 -1.59 4.31 9.30
N THR A 130 -2.52 4.44 10.26
CA THR A 130 -3.71 3.58 10.34
C THR A 130 -4.65 3.86 9.17
N ARG A 131 -4.85 5.13 8.83
CA ARG A 131 -5.66 5.56 7.67
C ARG A 131 -5.11 4.96 6.37
N LYS A 132 -3.80 5.08 6.11
CA LYS A 132 -3.14 4.47 4.94
C LYS A 132 -3.38 2.96 4.83
N HIS A 133 -3.27 2.24 5.94
CA HIS A 133 -3.54 0.80 5.97
C HIS A 133 -5.00 0.43 5.70
N LYS A 134 -5.95 1.27 6.10
CA LYS A 134 -7.38 1.07 5.81
C LYS A 134 -7.68 1.37 4.34
N ILE A 135 -7.14 2.46 3.79
CA ILE A 135 -7.23 2.77 2.34
C ILE A 135 -6.72 1.58 1.53
N CYS A 136 -5.54 1.04 1.88
CA CYS A 136 -5.00 -0.14 1.20
C CYS A 136 -5.95 -1.36 1.27
N ALA A 137 -6.69 -1.53 2.38
CA ALA A 137 -7.67 -2.60 2.48
C ALA A 137 -8.88 -2.37 1.56
N ILE A 138 -9.38 -1.14 1.45
CA ILE A 138 -10.47 -0.76 0.54
C ILE A 138 -10.04 -1.01 -0.92
N GLU A 139 -8.85 -0.54 -1.32
CA GLU A 139 -8.30 -0.77 -2.66
C GLU A 139 -8.12 -2.26 -2.97
N THR A 140 -7.77 -3.07 -1.97
CA THR A 140 -7.65 -4.51 -2.11
C THR A 140 -9.00 -5.16 -2.38
N VAL A 141 -10.07 -4.73 -1.69
CA VAL A 141 -11.45 -5.17 -1.95
C VAL A 141 -11.91 -4.74 -3.33
N ARG A 142 -11.66 -3.48 -3.72
CA ARG A 142 -11.98 -2.95 -5.06
C ARG A 142 -11.30 -3.76 -6.17
N THR A 143 -10.02 -4.12 -5.97
CA THR A 143 -9.26 -4.92 -6.94
C THR A 143 -9.78 -6.35 -7.05
N PHE A 144 -10.27 -6.93 -5.97
CA PHE A 144 -10.90 -8.25 -5.98
C PHE A 144 -12.24 -8.24 -6.73
N GLY A 145 -13.04 -7.20 -6.60
CA GLY A 145 -14.24 -6.93 -7.41
C GLY A 145 -15.47 -7.79 -7.10
N LYS A 146 -15.44 -8.65 -6.07
CA LYS A 146 -16.56 -9.54 -5.70
C LYS A 146 -17.10 -9.28 -4.29
N LEU A 147 -16.78 -8.11 -3.72
CA LEU A 147 -17.26 -7.64 -2.43
C LEU A 147 -17.65 -6.16 -2.55
N ASN A 148 -18.32 -5.78 -3.64
CA ASN A 148 -18.62 -4.38 -3.94
C ASN A 148 -19.92 -3.90 -3.28
N THR A 149 -20.87 -4.80 -3.06
CA THR A 149 -22.21 -4.49 -2.55
C THR A 149 -22.49 -5.23 -1.26
N TYR A 150 -23.54 -4.80 -0.51
CA TYR A 150 -23.95 -5.51 0.70
C TYR A 150 -24.40 -6.95 0.39
N GLY A 151 -25.02 -7.19 -0.77
CA GLY A 151 -25.41 -8.52 -1.24
C GLY A 151 -24.23 -9.46 -1.52
N ASP A 152 -23.05 -8.90 -1.77
CA ASP A 152 -21.84 -9.68 -2.00
C ASP A 152 -21.19 -10.18 -0.70
N LEU A 153 -21.62 -9.65 0.47
CA LEU A 153 -21.08 -10.03 1.78
C LEU A 153 -21.59 -11.40 2.22
N THR A 154 -21.16 -12.43 1.51
CA THR A 154 -21.53 -13.83 1.77
C THR A 154 -20.32 -14.63 2.24
N PRO A 155 -20.49 -15.71 3.03
CA PRO A 155 -19.39 -16.59 3.43
C PRO A 155 -18.60 -17.12 2.22
N LYS A 156 -19.28 -17.43 1.12
CA LYS A 156 -18.66 -17.90 -0.13
C LYS A 156 -17.69 -16.85 -0.71
N ASN A 157 -18.10 -15.60 -0.76
CA ASN A 157 -17.26 -14.53 -1.29
C ASN A 157 -16.10 -14.15 -0.34
N ILE A 158 -16.30 -14.28 0.98
CA ILE A 158 -15.21 -14.10 1.95
C ILE A 158 -14.15 -15.20 1.78
N ILE A 159 -14.55 -16.45 1.60
CA ILE A 159 -13.61 -17.56 1.31
C ILE A 159 -12.92 -17.33 -0.04
N ALA A 160 -13.66 -16.90 -1.06
CA ALA A 160 -13.07 -16.59 -2.36
C ALA A 160 -12.06 -15.43 -2.26
N PHE A 161 -12.31 -14.43 -1.42
CA PHE A 161 -11.39 -13.34 -1.13
C PHE A 161 -10.14 -13.83 -0.40
N ASP A 162 -10.28 -14.70 0.60
CA ASP A 162 -9.15 -15.31 1.30
C ASP A 162 -8.25 -16.10 0.34
N ASN A 163 -8.83 -16.93 -0.51
CA ASN A 163 -8.10 -17.70 -1.54
C ASN A 163 -7.39 -16.77 -2.54
N TRP A 164 -8.03 -15.66 -2.93
CA TRP A 164 -7.43 -14.68 -3.83
C TRP A 164 -6.27 -13.91 -3.18
N LEU A 165 -6.36 -13.63 -1.87
CA LEU A 165 -5.27 -13.03 -1.11
C LEU A 165 -4.04 -13.94 -1.02
N HIS A 166 -4.24 -15.27 -0.95
CA HIS A 166 -3.18 -16.28 -0.87
C HIS A 166 -2.59 -16.63 -2.27
N ASP A 167 -2.25 -15.61 -3.04
CA ASP A 167 -1.63 -15.72 -4.38
C ASP A 167 -0.14 -16.09 -4.39
N GLY A 168 0.42 -16.44 -3.24
CA GLY A 168 1.85 -16.74 -3.03
C GLY A 168 2.73 -15.51 -2.80
N THR A 169 2.21 -14.30 -2.93
CA THR A 169 2.97 -13.05 -2.69
C THR A 169 2.82 -12.53 -1.27
N ARG A 170 1.77 -12.95 -0.55
CA ARG A 170 1.42 -12.49 0.80
C ARG A 170 1.56 -13.60 1.83
N THR A 171 1.93 -13.24 3.05
CA THR A 171 1.94 -14.17 4.19
C THR A 171 0.54 -14.30 4.79
N ASP A 172 0.24 -15.43 5.46
CA ASP A 172 -1.01 -15.65 6.19
C ASP A 172 -1.33 -14.48 7.14
N VAL A 173 -0.31 -13.95 7.83
CA VAL A 173 -0.45 -12.79 8.74
C VAL A 173 -0.94 -11.55 7.99
N THR A 174 -0.44 -11.33 6.77
CA THR A 174 -0.86 -10.20 5.94
C THR A 174 -2.30 -10.39 5.45
N CYS A 175 -2.64 -11.58 4.95
CA CYS A 175 -3.99 -11.92 4.52
C CYS A 175 -4.99 -11.74 5.66
N TYR A 176 -4.69 -12.31 6.84
CA TYR A 176 -5.51 -12.13 8.02
C TYR A 176 -5.64 -10.65 8.44
N GLY A 177 -4.58 -9.86 8.25
CA GLY A 177 -4.58 -8.42 8.51
C GLY A 177 -5.56 -7.64 7.64
N TYR A 178 -5.80 -8.05 6.38
CA TYR A 178 -6.84 -7.51 5.52
C TYR A 178 -8.23 -7.88 6.05
N HIS A 179 -8.47 -9.16 6.30
CA HIS A 179 -9.74 -9.64 6.84
C HIS A 179 -10.12 -8.94 8.16
N LYS A 180 -9.16 -8.76 9.08
CA LYS A 180 -9.41 -8.05 10.34
C LYS A 180 -9.94 -6.63 10.14
N LYS A 181 -9.45 -5.91 9.11
CA LYS A 181 -9.92 -4.56 8.81
C LYS A 181 -11.30 -4.56 8.17
N ILE A 182 -11.51 -5.44 7.20
CA ILE A 182 -12.77 -5.58 6.45
C ILE A 182 -13.88 -6.08 7.40
N HIS A 183 -13.60 -7.08 8.23
CA HIS A 183 -14.55 -7.61 9.19
C HIS A 183 -15.07 -6.53 10.17
N LYS A 184 -14.25 -5.53 10.53
CA LYS A 184 -14.73 -4.41 11.36
C LYS A 184 -15.92 -3.70 10.70
N TRP A 185 -15.86 -3.41 9.40
CA TRP A 185 -16.91 -2.73 8.64
C TRP A 185 -18.10 -3.67 8.38
N VAL A 186 -17.85 -4.93 8.05
CA VAL A 186 -18.91 -5.93 7.89
C VAL A 186 -19.70 -6.11 9.19
N ARG A 187 -19.02 -6.21 10.33
CA ARG A 187 -19.65 -6.29 11.64
C ARG A 187 -20.46 -5.03 11.96
N GLN A 188 -20.00 -3.86 11.57
CA GLN A 188 -20.74 -2.62 11.76
C GLN A 188 -22.04 -2.63 10.95
N LEU A 189 -22.01 -3.07 9.68
CA LEU A 189 -23.22 -3.24 8.85
C LEU A 189 -24.21 -4.24 9.47
N TYR A 190 -23.72 -5.35 10.01
CA TYR A 190 -24.56 -6.32 10.71
C TYR A 190 -25.20 -5.72 11.96
N GLN A 191 -24.45 -4.95 12.76
CA GLN A 191 -24.96 -4.27 13.94
C GLN A 191 -25.99 -3.19 13.61
N MET A 192 -25.89 -2.55 12.44
CA MET A 192 -26.86 -1.60 11.92
C MET A 192 -28.10 -2.27 11.30
N GLY A 193 -28.14 -3.60 11.19
CA GLY A 193 -29.23 -4.34 10.55
C GLY A 193 -29.24 -4.25 9.02
N GLU A 194 -28.15 -3.76 8.40
CA GLU A 194 -28.03 -3.58 6.96
C GLU A 194 -27.77 -4.88 6.20
N ILE A 195 -27.20 -5.87 6.88
CA ILE A 195 -27.02 -7.24 6.39
C ILE A 195 -27.62 -8.24 7.39
N PRO A 196 -28.21 -9.35 6.91
CA PRO A 196 -28.96 -10.27 7.76
C PRO A 196 -28.08 -11.11 8.71
N GLN A 197 -26.82 -11.30 8.36
CA GLN A 197 -25.85 -12.06 9.16
C GLN A 197 -24.44 -11.58 8.92
N ASP A 198 -23.56 -11.77 9.89
CA ASP A 198 -22.12 -11.54 9.71
C ASP A 198 -21.49 -12.77 9.03
N PRO A 199 -21.03 -12.65 7.77
CA PRO A 199 -20.49 -13.78 7.01
C PRO A 199 -19.22 -14.37 7.63
N TYR A 200 -18.51 -13.61 8.47
CA TYR A 200 -17.30 -14.09 9.15
C TYR A 200 -17.58 -15.05 10.30
N GLN A 201 -18.83 -15.17 10.79
CA GLN A 201 -19.17 -16.09 11.87
C GLN A 201 -18.96 -17.57 11.49
N VAL A 202 -19.12 -17.90 10.21
CA VAL A 202 -19.03 -19.28 9.70
C VAL A 202 -17.75 -19.54 8.89
N VAL A 203 -16.86 -18.54 8.79
CA VAL A 203 -15.60 -18.65 8.03
C VAL A 203 -14.43 -18.74 9.01
N THR A 204 -13.65 -19.80 8.90
CA THR A 204 -12.41 -19.95 9.67
C THR A 204 -11.23 -19.46 8.84
N LEU A 205 -10.55 -18.42 9.32
CA LEU A 205 -9.40 -17.83 8.66
C LEU A 205 -8.10 -18.22 9.38
N LYS A 206 -7.07 -18.52 8.60
CA LYS A 206 -5.75 -18.84 9.13
C LYS A 206 -5.02 -17.55 9.55
N ARG A 207 -4.81 -17.38 10.85
CA ARG A 207 -4.16 -16.18 11.38
C ARG A 207 -2.67 -16.06 10.98
N GLY A 208 -1.99 -17.19 10.80
CA GLY A 208 -0.55 -17.24 10.62
C GLY A 208 0.22 -16.93 11.90
N LYS A 209 1.54 -17.17 11.86
CA LYS A 209 2.47 -16.82 12.93
C LYS A 209 3.38 -15.70 12.45
N CYS A 210 3.50 -14.63 13.24
CA CYS A 210 4.51 -13.61 13.00
C CYS A 210 5.89 -14.25 13.20
N ARG A 211 6.83 -13.93 12.32
CA ARG A 211 8.23 -14.30 12.57
C ARG A 211 8.72 -13.54 13.81
N GLU A 212 9.26 -14.26 14.77
CA GLU A 212 9.98 -13.66 15.87
C GLU A 212 11.21 -12.94 15.31
N ARG A 213 11.48 -11.77 15.84
CA ARG A 213 12.68 -11.02 15.47
C ARG A 213 13.71 -11.27 16.55
N GLU A 214 14.83 -11.81 16.13
CA GLU A 214 15.97 -12.01 17.02
C GLU A 214 16.61 -10.65 17.29
N PRO A 215 16.78 -10.26 18.57
CA PRO A 215 17.56 -9.08 18.92
C PRO A 215 19.05 -9.29 18.61
N LEU A 216 19.82 -8.20 18.55
CA LEU A 216 21.28 -8.32 18.53
C LEU A 216 21.77 -8.88 19.86
N THR A 217 22.76 -9.75 19.78
CA THR A 217 23.51 -10.17 20.97
C THR A 217 24.29 -8.99 21.55
N GLU A 218 24.70 -9.10 22.82
CA GLU A 218 25.50 -8.03 23.44
C GLU A 218 26.84 -7.81 22.70
N LEU A 219 27.43 -8.88 22.17
CA LEU A 219 28.65 -8.80 21.38
C LEU A 219 28.45 -8.07 20.06
N GLU A 220 27.37 -8.38 19.34
CA GLU A 220 27.02 -7.71 18.08
C GLU A 220 26.71 -6.22 18.32
N LEU A 221 25.98 -5.90 19.40
CA LEU A 221 25.69 -4.53 19.76
C LEU A 221 26.95 -3.75 20.14
N LYS A 222 27.88 -4.40 20.87
CA LYS A 222 29.21 -3.84 21.21
C LYS A 222 30.05 -3.63 19.95
N LEU A 223 30.05 -4.60 19.03
CA LEU A 223 30.73 -4.49 17.75
C LEU A 223 30.17 -3.29 16.94
N MET A 224 28.85 -3.22 16.78
CA MET A 224 28.18 -2.14 16.07
C MET A 224 28.49 -0.76 16.67
N ARG A 225 28.48 -0.65 17.99
CA ARG A 225 28.79 0.58 18.71
C ARG A 225 30.24 1.05 18.49
N ASN A 226 31.18 0.14 18.44
CA ASN A 226 32.60 0.46 18.37
C ASN A 226 33.13 0.59 16.93
N TYR A 227 32.36 0.11 15.95
CA TYR A 227 32.76 0.22 14.55
C TYR A 227 32.70 1.65 14.07
N LYS A 228 33.69 2.07 13.27
CA LYS A 228 33.79 3.42 12.73
C LYS A 228 33.01 3.50 11.42
N PHE A 229 31.83 4.12 11.48
CA PHE A 229 31.08 4.52 10.31
C PHE A 229 31.28 6.02 10.04
N GLU A 230 30.95 6.44 8.84
CA GLU A 230 31.02 7.85 8.43
C GLU A 230 29.64 8.37 7.99
N GLY A 231 29.44 9.67 8.12
CA GLY A 231 28.31 10.41 7.58
C GLY A 231 26.95 9.90 8.08
N LYS A 232 26.11 9.43 7.17
CA LYS A 232 24.73 9.00 7.49
C LYS A 232 24.68 7.65 8.22
N LEU A 233 25.61 6.75 7.92
CA LEU A 233 25.70 5.45 8.57
C LEU A 233 26.04 5.62 10.06
N ASP A 234 26.97 6.50 10.37
CA ASP A 234 27.35 6.82 11.74
C ASP A 234 26.17 7.37 12.55
N ARG A 235 25.43 8.32 11.97
CA ARG A 235 24.22 8.88 12.62
C ARG A 235 23.13 7.83 12.87
N VAL A 236 22.90 6.95 11.91
CA VAL A 236 21.88 5.89 12.05
C VAL A 236 22.31 4.83 13.04
N ARG A 237 23.60 4.44 13.05
CA ARG A 237 24.18 3.58 14.06
C ARG A 237 23.95 4.15 15.46
N ASP A 238 24.23 5.43 15.67
CA ASP A 238 24.10 6.09 16.96
C ASP A 238 22.64 6.17 17.43
N LEU A 239 21.71 6.49 16.52
CA LEU A 239 20.27 6.44 16.81
C LEU A 239 19.82 5.04 17.22
N PHE A 240 20.33 4.00 16.54
CA PHE A 240 20.02 2.61 16.88
C PHE A 240 20.58 2.25 18.27
N ILE A 241 21.82 2.63 18.55
CA ILE A 241 22.46 2.41 19.88
C ILE A 241 21.68 3.13 20.97
N PHE A 242 21.30 4.40 20.76
CA PHE A 242 20.45 5.13 21.70
C PHE A 242 19.15 4.40 22.00
N ALA A 243 18.43 3.98 20.94
CA ALA A 243 17.19 3.22 21.07
C ALA A 243 17.37 1.87 21.76
N ALA A 244 18.48 1.15 21.47
CA ALA A 244 18.79 -0.14 22.09
C ALA A 244 19.05 -0.03 23.59
N TYR A 245 19.69 1.06 24.03
CA TYR A 245 20.03 1.30 25.44
C TYR A 245 19.00 2.13 26.22
N THR A 246 17.92 2.57 25.58
CA THR A 246 16.80 3.27 26.24
C THR A 246 15.45 2.56 26.07
N GLY A 247 15.38 1.57 25.17
CA GLY A 247 14.13 0.89 24.82
C GLY A 247 13.12 1.77 24.08
N LEU A 248 13.51 2.96 23.61
CA LEU A 248 12.65 3.86 22.85
C LEU A 248 12.34 3.30 21.45
N SER A 249 11.10 3.48 21.00
CA SER A 249 10.74 3.18 19.63
C SER A 249 11.30 4.23 18.67
N PHE A 250 11.30 3.95 17.36
CA PHE A 250 11.73 4.93 16.37
C PHE A 250 10.99 6.28 16.50
N CYS A 251 9.67 6.24 16.63
CA CYS A 251 8.89 7.48 16.77
C CYS A 251 9.27 8.24 18.03
N ASP A 252 9.46 7.54 19.14
CA ASP A 252 9.82 8.17 20.42
C ASP A 252 11.25 8.77 20.35
N THR A 253 12.20 8.13 19.63
CA THR A 253 13.54 8.73 19.43
C THR A 253 13.52 9.97 18.54
N GLN A 254 12.60 10.04 17.57
CA GLN A 254 12.50 11.21 16.68
C GLN A 254 11.83 12.43 17.35
N THR A 255 11.08 12.23 18.42
CA THR A 255 10.45 13.28 19.21
C THR A 255 11.13 13.51 20.54
N PHE A 256 12.16 12.73 20.84
CA PHE A 256 12.91 12.88 22.08
C PHE A 256 13.52 14.27 22.19
N ASP A 257 13.29 14.90 23.32
CA ASP A 257 13.87 16.16 23.73
C ASP A 257 14.45 16.01 25.14
N PHE A 258 15.76 16.26 25.25
CA PHE A 258 16.48 15.98 26.48
C PHE A 258 16.01 16.87 27.65
N GLU A 259 15.77 18.15 27.38
CA GLU A 259 15.42 19.11 28.44
C GLU A 259 14.06 18.83 29.06
N SER A 260 13.06 18.58 28.22
CA SER A 260 11.68 18.40 28.68
C SER A 260 11.36 16.96 29.11
N MET A 261 12.09 15.95 28.58
CA MET A 261 11.78 14.53 28.82
C MET A 261 12.73 13.83 29.79
N THR A 262 13.72 14.52 30.36
CA THR A 262 14.65 13.86 31.29
C THR A 262 14.55 14.42 32.71
N LYS A 263 14.78 13.50 33.66
CA LYS A 263 14.92 13.82 35.07
C LYS A 263 16.24 13.27 35.57
N LYS A 264 16.93 14.06 36.41
CA LYS A 264 18.16 13.64 37.05
C LYS A 264 17.85 13.14 38.47
N GLU A 265 18.20 11.88 38.73
CA GLU A 265 18.11 11.28 40.04
C GLU A 265 19.52 10.80 40.48
N GLY A 266 20.07 11.47 41.47
CA GLY A 266 21.44 11.24 41.92
C GLY A 266 22.47 11.49 40.79
N LYS A 267 23.18 10.45 40.38
CA LYS A 267 24.18 10.50 39.29
C LYS A 267 23.63 10.07 37.92
N MET A 268 22.37 9.64 37.86
CA MET A 268 21.77 9.10 36.63
C MET A 268 20.68 10.01 36.06
N TYR A 269 20.56 9.99 34.74
CA TYR A 269 19.43 10.61 34.05
C TYR A 269 18.42 9.52 33.66
N TYR A 270 17.15 9.86 33.77
CA TYR A 270 16.04 9.00 33.41
C TYR A 270 15.18 9.71 32.37
N ILE A 271 14.68 8.97 31.39
CA ILE A 271 13.69 9.46 30.47
C ILE A 271 12.31 9.22 31.11
N ASP A 272 11.57 10.31 31.34
CA ASP A 272 10.19 10.29 31.84
C ASP A 272 9.27 10.75 30.69
N GLY A 273 8.51 9.83 30.12
CA GLY A 273 7.71 10.14 28.93
C GLY A 273 6.53 9.20 28.71
N SER A 274 5.82 9.44 27.62
CA SER A 274 4.74 8.58 27.15
C SER A 274 5.04 8.09 25.75
N ARG A 275 4.69 6.84 25.47
CA ARG A 275 4.79 6.26 24.11
C ARG A 275 3.84 6.97 23.17
N ILE A 276 4.34 7.55 22.09
CA ILE A 276 3.51 8.23 21.09
C ILE A 276 2.42 7.32 20.53
N LYS A 277 2.72 6.03 20.35
CA LYS A 277 1.78 5.08 19.73
C LYS A 277 0.64 4.64 20.64
N THR A 278 0.89 4.51 21.96
CA THR A 278 -0.05 3.87 22.90
C THR A 278 -0.38 4.73 24.10
N ASP A 279 0.24 5.90 24.21
CA ASP A 279 0.16 6.82 25.35
C ASP A 279 0.55 6.18 26.69
N THR A 280 1.25 5.06 26.65
CA THR A 280 1.73 4.35 27.82
C THR A 280 2.93 5.08 28.41
N LYS A 281 2.84 5.48 29.68
CA LYS A 281 3.94 6.10 30.41
C LYS A 281 5.10 5.11 30.56
N PHE A 282 6.32 5.63 30.51
CA PHE A 282 7.54 4.88 30.79
C PHE A 282 8.55 5.75 31.53
N PHE A 283 9.34 5.10 32.37
CA PHE A 283 10.44 5.71 33.10
C PHE A 283 11.67 4.81 32.91
N THR A 284 12.69 5.31 32.22
CA THR A 284 13.82 4.48 31.76
C THR A 284 15.15 5.18 32.03
N PRO A 285 16.16 4.53 32.62
CA PRO A 285 17.47 5.11 32.81
C PRO A 285 18.19 5.32 31.50
N ILE A 286 18.96 6.39 31.40
CA ILE A 286 19.87 6.63 30.26
C ILE A 286 21.21 6.00 30.63
N LEU A 287 21.48 4.82 30.09
CA LEU A 287 22.75 4.12 30.34
C LEU A 287 23.91 4.81 29.61
N SER A 288 25.15 4.57 30.10
CA SER A 288 26.37 5.20 29.60
C SER A 288 26.52 5.19 28.07
N PRO A 289 26.21 4.10 27.31
CA PRO A 289 26.29 4.14 25.85
C PRO A 289 25.30 5.11 25.20
N ALA A 290 24.09 5.22 25.74
CA ALA A 290 23.08 6.16 25.25
C ALA A 290 23.47 7.61 25.61
N MET A 291 24.02 7.83 26.78
CA MET A 291 24.51 9.16 27.21
C MET A 291 25.62 9.66 26.28
N LYS A 292 26.59 8.80 25.92
CA LYS A 292 27.65 9.15 24.97
C LYS A 292 27.12 9.56 23.60
N VAL A 293 26.01 8.95 23.15
CA VAL A 293 25.35 9.38 21.92
C VAL A 293 24.76 10.78 22.10
N LEU A 294 24.09 11.06 23.22
CA LEU A 294 23.55 12.41 23.48
C LEU A 294 24.65 13.46 23.54
N GLU A 295 25.73 13.19 24.26
CA GLU A 295 26.90 14.09 24.35
C GLU A 295 27.52 14.38 22.98
N LYS A 296 27.61 13.35 22.09
CA LYS A 296 28.14 13.50 20.72
C LYS A 296 27.30 14.46 19.86
N TYR A 297 26.01 14.56 20.12
CA TYR A 297 25.07 15.39 19.34
C TYR A 297 24.53 16.58 20.13
N ASP A 298 25.26 17.05 21.13
CA ASP A 298 24.86 18.19 21.97
C ASP A 298 23.41 18.05 22.49
N TYR A 299 23.08 16.83 22.92
CA TYR A 299 21.75 16.41 23.42
C TYR A 299 20.61 16.50 22.40
N GLN A 300 20.89 16.70 21.12
CA GLN A 300 19.92 16.74 20.02
C GLN A 300 20.11 15.57 19.06
N LEU A 301 19.26 14.57 19.15
CA LEU A 301 19.36 13.38 18.30
C LEU A 301 19.16 13.70 16.82
N PRO A 302 19.89 13.05 15.90
CA PRO A 302 19.72 13.21 14.46
C PRO A 302 18.30 12.88 14.02
N LYS A 303 17.73 13.69 13.12
CA LYS A 303 16.40 13.46 12.53
C LYS A 303 16.54 12.77 11.18
N ILE A 304 15.78 11.67 11.01
CA ILE A 304 15.79 10.88 9.77
C ILE A 304 14.43 10.18 9.62
N SER A 305 14.00 9.91 8.39
CA SER A 305 12.78 9.12 8.18
C SER A 305 13.01 7.63 8.52
N ASN A 306 11.97 6.95 9.02
CA ASN A 306 12.05 5.52 9.39
C ASN A 306 12.50 4.64 8.22
N GLN A 307 12.02 4.94 7.01
CA GLN A 307 12.42 4.20 5.81
C GLN A 307 13.93 4.33 5.58
N LYS A 308 14.47 5.54 5.54
CA LYS A 308 15.90 5.78 5.35
C LYS A 308 16.76 5.20 6.47
N ALA A 309 16.27 5.28 7.72
CA ALA A 309 16.97 4.64 8.84
C ALA A 309 17.09 3.13 8.63
N ASN A 310 16.02 2.45 8.22
CA ASN A 310 16.05 1.02 7.94
C ASN A 310 16.92 0.67 6.72
N ASP A 311 16.94 1.50 5.68
CA ASP A 311 17.80 1.30 4.50
C ASP A 311 19.29 1.36 4.91
N TYR A 312 19.68 2.34 5.73
CA TYR A 312 21.05 2.42 6.25
C TYR A 312 21.38 1.33 7.26
N LEU A 313 20.42 0.90 8.10
CA LEU A 313 20.62 -0.25 8.98
C LEU A 313 20.87 -1.54 8.20
N HIS A 314 20.26 -1.68 7.02
CA HIS A 314 20.55 -2.82 6.15
C HIS A 314 21.98 -2.77 5.60
N VAL A 315 22.50 -1.58 5.25
CA VAL A 315 23.90 -1.42 4.86
C VAL A 315 24.83 -1.77 6.03
N ILE A 316 24.55 -1.26 7.23
CA ILE A 316 25.31 -1.59 8.46
C ILE A 316 25.29 -3.08 8.73
N GLN A 317 24.14 -3.74 8.57
CA GLN A 317 24.01 -5.20 8.71
C GLN A 317 24.97 -5.95 7.77
N MET A 318 25.01 -5.54 6.50
CA MET A 318 25.89 -6.17 5.50
C MET A 318 27.36 -5.94 5.82
N GLU A 319 27.74 -4.74 6.22
CA GLU A 319 29.11 -4.35 6.57
C GLU A 319 29.62 -5.15 7.80
N LEU A 320 28.75 -5.34 8.81
CA LEU A 320 29.09 -6.06 10.03
C LEU A 320 28.79 -7.57 9.96
N HIS A 321 28.30 -8.06 8.81
CA HIS A 321 27.96 -9.46 8.56
C HIS A 321 26.96 -10.06 9.58
N PHE A 322 26.00 -9.26 10.05
CA PHE A 322 24.96 -9.76 10.96
C PHE A 322 23.99 -10.70 10.23
N ARG A 323 23.66 -11.83 10.86
CA ARG A 323 22.79 -12.86 10.27
C ARG A 323 21.32 -12.42 10.18
N GLN A 324 20.82 -11.74 11.22
CA GLN A 324 19.45 -11.27 11.33
C GLN A 324 19.24 -9.96 10.53
N LYS A 325 18.05 -9.81 9.94
CA LYS A 325 17.68 -8.58 9.27
C LYS A 325 17.57 -7.43 10.27
N LEU A 326 18.50 -6.49 10.17
CA LEU A 326 18.52 -5.33 11.04
C LEU A 326 17.48 -4.31 10.63
N THR A 327 16.62 -3.93 11.55
CA THR A 327 15.64 -2.85 11.40
C THR A 327 15.58 -2.07 12.70
N PHE A 328 15.12 -0.83 12.66
CA PHE A 328 15.06 0.00 13.87
C PHE A 328 14.19 -0.63 14.99
N HIS A 329 13.20 -1.41 14.60
CA HIS A 329 12.37 -2.13 15.58
C HIS A 329 13.16 -3.16 16.40
N VAL A 330 14.25 -3.71 15.86
CA VAL A 330 15.13 -4.65 16.60
C VAL A 330 15.78 -3.96 17.80
N ALA A 331 16.09 -2.65 17.71
CA ALA A 331 16.67 -1.90 18.82
C ALA A 331 15.82 -1.97 20.10
N SER A 332 14.51 -1.81 19.97
CA SER A 332 13.58 -1.83 21.12
C SER A 332 13.34 -3.23 21.72
N HIS A 333 13.81 -4.29 21.04
CA HIS A 333 13.73 -5.68 21.52
C HIS A 333 15.01 -6.14 22.21
N ASN A 334 16.09 -5.34 22.17
CA ASN A 334 17.29 -5.66 22.92
C ASN A 334 16.99 -5.53 24.42
N LYS A 335 16.90 -6.68 25.10
CA LYS A 335 16.64 -6.77 26.54
C LYS A 335 17.93 -6.48 27.34
N ILE A 336 18.40 -5.23 27.26
CA ILE A 336 19.60 -4.83 28.04
C ILE A 336 19.24 -4.54 29.51
N PHE A 337 17.94 -4.51 29.83
CA PHE A 337 17.41 -4.09 31.14
C PHE A 337 16.88 -5.25 32.02
N TYR A 338 17.21 -6.52 31.73
CA TYR A 338 16.79 -7.63 32.58
C TYR A 338 17.99 -8.46 33.01
#